data_64eb8727872012c39571869b677c5eb2
#
_entry.id   64eb8727872012c39571869b677c5eb2
#
_cell.length_a   1.000
_cell.length_b   1.000
_cell.length_c   1.000
_cell.angle_alpha   90.00
_cell.angle_beta   90.00
_cell.angle_gamma   90.00
#
_symmetry.space_group_name_H-M   'P 1'
#
loop_
_entity.id
_entity.type
_entity.pdbx_description
1 polymer ?
#
loop_
_entity_poly.entity_id
_entity_poly.type
_entity_poly.pdbx_seq_one_letter_code
_entity_poly.pdbx_strand_id
1 'polypeptide(L)'
;PIKKALETYLAKNGDTVPNRRRFILETFDTFLSTVSEALKKYDPDHLNLGIRFGDPDTLGEDLLEVCKRHFDVFSFNCYQLKPDVAMLDRAAQILDLPMIVGEFHFGAIDRGLAQSLWQVDSQAERGVAYRYYVENAYSHPNFIGTGYFQWCDQDITGRFDGENYNCG
;
A
#
# COMPACT_ATOMS: atom_id res chain seq x y z
N PRO A 1 -16.42 19.96 -2.85
CA PRO A 1 -16.64 19.70 -4.30
C PRO A 1 -17.14 18.28 -4.56
N ILE A 2 -16.46 17.23 -4.09
CA ILE A 2 -16.80 15.82 -4.39
C ILE A 2 -18.19 15.41 -3.88
N LYS A 3 -18.61 15.88 -2.70
CA LYS A 3 -19.94 15.60 -2.16
C LYS A 3 -21.06 16.09 -3.10
N LYS A 4 -20.94 17.32 -3.61
CA LYS A 4 -21.90 17.88 -4.58
C LYS A 4 -21.90 17.11 -5.90
N ALA A 5 -20.73 16.66 -6.36
CA ALA A 5 -20.61 15.82 -7.57
C ALA A 5 -21.32 14.48 -7.38
N LEU A 6 -21.13 13.82 -6.24
CA LEU A 6 -21.84 12.60 -5.88
C LEU A 6 -23.35 12.80 -5.83
N GLU A 7 -23.84 13.85 -5.16
CA GLU A 7 -25.27 14.18 -5.07
C GLU A 7 -25.87 14.36 -6.48
N THR A 8 -25.18 15.11 -7.37
CA THR A 8 -25.60 15.29 -8.75
C THR A 8 -25.63 13.97 -9.53
N TYR A 9 -24.59 13.15 -9.38
CA TYR A 9 -24.51 11.84 -10.02
C TYR A 9 -25.66 10.91 -9.59
N LEU A 10 -25.92 10.84 -8.29
CA LEU A 10 -26.97 9.97 -7.73
C LEU A 10 -28.38 10.46 -8.06
N ALA A 11 -28.60 11.78 -8.13
CA ALA A 11 -29.86 12.34 -8.60
C ALA A 11 -30.20 11.90 -10.03
N LYS A 12 -29.18 11.75 -10.89
CA LYS A 12 -29.34 11.31 -12.28
C LYS A 12 -29.48 9.80 -12.44
N ASN A 13 -28.70 9.01 -11.67
CA ASN A 13 -28.54 7.57 -11.89
C ASN A 13 -29.28 6.72 -10.85
N GLY A 14 -29.82 7.32 -9.79
CA GLY A 14 -30.43 6.65 -8.64
C GLY A 14 -29.42 6.37 -7.52
N ASP A 15 -29.86 6.51 -6.28
CA ASP A 15 -29.05 6.26 -5.09
C ASP A 15 -29.08 4.77 -4.72
N THR A 16 -28.16 4.03 -5.28
CA THR A 16 -27.97 2.60 -5.02
C THR A 16 -26.50 2.30 -4.71
N VAL A 17 -26.23 1.19 -4.00
CA VAL A 17 -24.86 0.76 -3.69
C VAL A 17 -24.01 0.60 -4.97
N PRO A 18 -24.48 -0.04 -6.05
CA PRO A 18 -23.73 -0.11 -7.30
C PRO A 18 -23.41 1.26 -7.92
N ASN A 19 -24.35 2.20 -7.91
CA ASN A 19 -24.13 3.54 -8.45
C ASN A 19 -23.14 4.36 -7.60
N ARG A 20 -23.19 4.22 -6.28
CA ARG A 20 -22.17 4.79 -5.38
C ARG A 20 -20.78 4.21 -5.68
N ARG A 21 -20.69 2.87 -5.83
CA ARG A 21 -19.43 2.20 -6.18
C ARG A 21 -18.91 2.67 -7.54
N ARG A 22 -19.76 2.74 -8.54
CA ARG A 22 -19.39 3.24 -9.88
C ARG A 22 -18.85 4.67 -9.83
N PHE A 23 -19.51 5.56 -9.10
CA PHE A 23 -19.03 6.94 -8.93
C PHE A 23 -17.64 7.00 -8.31
N ILE A 24 -17.36 6.13 -7.29
CA ILE A 24 -16.03 6.05 -6.68
C ILE A 24 -14.99 5.62 -7.71
N LEU A 25 -15.26 4.57 -8.47
CA LEU A 25 -14.32 4.05 -9.48
C LEU A 25 -14.06 5.07 -10.61
N GLU A 26 -15.10 5.70 -11.14
CA GLU A 26 -14.96 6.73 -12.18
C GLU A 26 -14.17 7.96 -11.67
N THR A 27 -14.41 8.36 -10.42
CA THR A 27 -13.69 9.48 -9.80
C THR A 27 -12.22 9.12 -9.57
N PHE A 28 -11.97 7.91 -9.10
CA PHE A 28 -10.63 7.39 -8.86
C PHE A 28 -9.83 7.23 -10.16
N ASP A 29 -10.47 6.68 -11.19
CA ASP A 29 -9.89 6.56 -12.52
C ASP A 29 -9.49 7.93 -13.10
N THR A 30 -10.38 8.93 -12.99
CA THR A 30 -10.11 10.30 -13.40
C THR A 30 -8.92 10.91 -12.66
N PHE A 31 -8.84 10.68 -11.34
CA PHE A 31 -7.73 11.14 -10.51
C PHE A 31 -6.41 10.52 -10.96
N LEU A 32 -6.39 9.19 -11.10
CA LEU A 32 -5.17 8.46 -11.50
C LEU A 32 -4.73 8.81 -12.92
N SER A 33 -5.67 8.96 -13.86
CA SER A 33 -5.37 9.42 -15.23
C SER A 33 -4.70 10.79 -15.21
N THR A 34 -5.26 11.74 -14.48
CA THR A 34 -4.70 13.10 -14.35
C THR A 34 -3.27 13.09 -13.82
N VAL A 35 -3.01 12.30 -12.77
CA VAL A 35 -1.67 12.16 -12.17
C VAL A 35 -0.71 11.48 -13.14
N SER A 36 -1.12 10.37 -13.73
CA SER A 36 -0.31 9.57 -14.66
C SER A 36 0.07 10.34 -15.90
N GLU A 37 -0.88 11.08 -16.49
CA GLU A 37 -0.64 11.95 -17.65
C GLU A 37 0.35 13.08 -17.32
N ALA A 38 0.21 13.67 -16.14
CA ALA A 38 1.14 14.71 -15.67
C ALA A 38 2.56 14.14 -15.46
N LEU A 39 2.68 12.97 -14.83
CA LEU A 39 3.96 12.29 -14.66
C LEU A 39 4.60 11.98 -16.02
N LYS A 40 3.88 11.35 -16.93
CA LYS A 40 4.39 11.04 -18.27
C LYS A 40 4.84 12.28 -19.04
N LYS A 41 4.17 13.41 -18.83
CA LYS A 41 4.52 14.67 -19.50
C LYS A 41 5.79 15.31 -18.95
N TYR A 42 5.99 15.28 -17.64
CA TYR A 42 7.06 16.04 -16.99
C TYR A 42 8.22 15.16 -16.49
N ASP A 43 7.98 13.87 -16.36
CA ASP A 43 8.96 12.89 -15.89
C ASP A 43 8.74 11.53 -16.59
N PRO A 44 9.00 11.45 -17.92
CA PRO A 44 8.73 10.26 -18.71
C PRO A 44 9.67 9.08 -18.44
N ASP A 45 10.80 9.34 -17.78
CA ASP A 45 11.89 8.37 -17.62
C ASP A 45 11.81 7.57 -16.31
N HIS A 46 10.91 7.94 -15.37
CA HIS A 46 10.72 7.24 -14.11
C HIS A 46 9.41 6.42 -14.08
N LEU A 47 9.44 5.32 -13.34
CA LEU A 47 8.28 4.47 -13.14
C LEU A 47 7.27 5.11 -12.19
N ASN A 48 6.00 5.04 -12.55
CA ASN A 48 4.90 5.42 -11.68
C ASN A 48 4.58 4.28 -10.70
N LEU A 49 4.99 4.42 -9.44
CA LEU A 49 4.71 3.45 -8.36
C LEU A 49 3.29 3.58 -7.82
N GLY A 50 2.48 4.48 -8.37
CA GLY A 50 1.09 4.68 -8.02
C GLY A 50 0.88 5.25 -6.62
N ILE A 51 -0.29 4.92 -6.06
CA ILE A 51 -0.64 5.17 -4.66
C ILE A 51 -0.26 3.94 -3.85
N ARG A 52 0.35 4.15 -2.68
CA ARG A 52 0.64 3.08 -1.74
C ARG A 52 -0.59 2.77 -0.90
N PHE A 53 -1.13 1.57 -1.05
CA PHE A 53 -2.32 1.11 -0.33
C PHE A 53 -1.95 0.52 1.04
N GLY A 54 -2.92 0.57 1.99
CA GLY A 54 -2.72 -0.01 3.31
C GLY A 54 -2.71 -1.54 3.28
N ASP A 55 -3.71 -2.13 2.65
CA ASP A 55 -3.86 -3.58 2.55
C ASP A 55 -4.56 -3.93 1.23
N PRO A 56 -3.90 -4.65 0.31
CA PRO A 56 -4.48 -5.02 -0.97
C PRO A 56 -5.67 -5.98 -0.86
N ASP A 57 -5.78 -6.79 0.20
CA ASP A 57 -6.92 -7.68 0.39
C ASP A 57 -8.25 -6.95 0.62
N THR A 58 -8.18 -5.71 1.12
CA THR A 58 -9.36 -4.86 1.28
C THR A 58 -9.83 -4.20 -0.01
N LEU A 59 -9.02 -4.27 -1.06
CA LEU A 59 -9.34 -3.68 -2.35
C LEU A 59 -10.19 -4.65 -3.19
N GLY A 60 -11.29 -4.15 -3.74
CA GLY A 60 -12.08 -4.91 -4.71
C GLY A 60 -11.33 -5.07 -6.04
N GLU A 61 -11.62 -6.13 -6.77
CA GLU A 61 -11.02 -6.41 -8.09
C GLU A 61 -11.20 -5.25 -9.06
N ASP A 62 -12.37 -4.61 -9.04
CA ASP A 62 -12.69 -3.45 -9.86
C ASP A 62 -11.76 -2.25 -9.61
N LEU A 63 -11.29 -2.07 -8.37
CA LEU A 63 -10.34 -1.01 -8.03
C LEU A 63 -8.92 -1.37 -8.47
N LEU A 64 -8.52 -2.64 -8.34
CA LEU A 64 -7.25 -3.14 -8.86
C LEU A 64 -7.17 -3.00 -10.39
N GLU A 65 -8.27 -3.26 -11.10
CA GLU A 65 -8.37 -3.04 -12.54
C GLU A 65 -8.23 -1.55 -12.94
N VAL A 66 -8.68 -0.63 -12.09
CA VAL A 66 -8.38 0.80 -12.28
C VAL A 66 -6.89 1.07 -12.12
N CYS A 67 -6.26 0.55 -11.05
CA CYS A 67 -4.83 0.73 -10.79
C CYS A 67 -3.96 0.23 -11.95
N LYS A 68 -4.28 -0.96 -12.48
CA LYS A 68 -3.59 -1.58 -13.62
C LYS A 68 -3.42 -0.66 -14.83
N ARG A 69 -4.39 0.23 -15.08
CA ARG A 69 -4.35 1.13 -16.25
C ARG A 69 -3.39 2.31 -16.10
N HIS A 70 -3.02 2.62 -14.85
CA HIS A 70 -2.33 3.87 -14.53
C HIS A 70 -0.96 3.69 -13.89
N PHE A 71 -0.67 2.53 -13.31
CA PHE A 71 0.58 2.28 -12.59
C PHE A 71 1.55 1.41 -13.41
N ASP A 72 2.83 1.65 -13.21
CA ASP A 72 3.90 0.76 -13.70
C ASP A 72 4.27 -0.30 -12.66
N VAL A 73 4.08 0.01 -11.39
CA VAL A 73 4.33 -0.87 -10.24
C VAL A 73 3.22 -0.67 -9.21
N PHE A 74 2.74 -1.76 -8.63
CA PHE A 74 1.75 -1.70 -7.55
C PHE A 74 2.43 -1.69 -6.18
N SER A 75 2.14 -0.68 -5.36
CA SER A 75 2.74 -0.49 -4.04
C SER A 75 1.70 -0.60 -2.91
N PHE A 76 2.05 -1.31 -1.84
CA PHE A 76 1.19 -1.47 -0.66
C PHE A 76 2.01 -1.62 0.63
N ASN A 77 1.37 -1.39 1.79
CA ASN A 77 1.94 -1.68 3.09
C ASN A 77 1.54 -3.09 3.55
N CYS A 78 2.44 -3.78 4.21
CA CYS A 78 2.14 -5.12 4.72
C CYS A 78 2.84 -5.36 6.06
N TYR A 79 2.17 -5.00 7.15
CA TYR A 79 2.65 -5.17 8.53
C TYR A 79 2.24 -6.55 9.07
N GLN A 80 2.86 -7.58 8.54
CA GLN A 80 2.69 -8.98 8.92
C GLN A 80 4.07 -9.64 9.07
N LEU A 81 4.11 -10.89 9.50
CA LEU A 81 5.37 -11.65 9.59
C LEU A 81 5.99 -11.87 8.20
N LYS A 82 5.15 -11.98 7.19
CA LYS A 82 5.46 -12.03 5.75
C LYS A 82 4.22 -11.68 4.93
N PRO A 83 4.35 -11.25 3.67
CA PRO A 83 3.21 -11.12 2.79
C PRO A 83 2.51 -12.47 2.59
N ASP A 84 1.18 -12.43 2.54
CA ASP A 84 0.38 -13.62 2.24
C ASP A 84 0.47 -13.98 0.76
N VAL A 85 0.83 -15.24 0.46
CA VAL A 85 1.02 -15.70 -0.94
C VAL A 85 -0.28 -15.66 -1.72
N ALA A 86 -1.40 -16.05 -1.11
CA ALA A 86 -2.69 -16.06 -1.80
C ALA A 86 -3.14 -14.63 -2.16
N MET A 87 -2.86 -13.66 -1.28
CA MET A 87 -3.09 -12.24 -1.56
C MET A 87 -2.22 -11.76 -2.73
N LEU A 88 -0.93 -12.11 -2.73
CA LEU A 88 -0.01 -11.74 -3.82
C LEU A 88 -0.43 -12.38 -5.15
N ASP A 89 -0.79 -13.67 -5.15
CA ASP A 89 -1.27 -14.38 -6.34
C ASP A 89 -2.53 -13.72 -6.92
N ARG A 90 -3.51 -13.40 -6.06
CA ARG A 90 -4.73 -12.70 -6.48
C ARG A 90 -4.43 -11.33 -7.08
N ALA A 91 -3.61 -10.53 -6.41
CA ALA A 91 -3.24 -9.22 -6.91
C ALA A 91 -2.48 -9.32 -8.24
N ALA A 92 -1.53 -10.25 -8.36
CA ALA A 92 -0.77 -10.47 -9.58
C ALA A 92 -1.64 -10.89 -10.76
N GLN A 93 -2.63 -11.77 -10.55
CA GLN A 93 -3.57 -12.21 -11.60
C GLN A 93 -4.39 -11.06 -12.17
N ILE A 94 -4.81 -10.12 -11.33
CA ILE A 94 -5.62 -8.98 -11.75
C ILE A 94 -4.75 -7.88 -12.35
N LEU A 95 -3.72 -7.48 -11.63
CA LEU A 95 -2.88 -6.34 -11.98
C LEU A 95 -1.96 -6.61 -13.16
N ASP A 96 -1.37 -7.81 -13.22
CA ASP A 96 -0.30 -8.16 -14.18
C ASP A 96 0.87 -7.14 -14.15
N LEU A 97 1.20 -6.65 -12.94
CA LEU A 97 2.22 -5.64 -12.68
C LEU A 97 3.25 -6.18 -11.68
N PRO A 98 4.48 -5.64 -11.71
CA PRO A 98 5.41 -5.79 -10.59
C PRO A 98 4.83 -5.20 -9.30
N MET A 99 5.19 -5.79 -8.15
CA MET A 99 4.69 -5.38 -6.85
C MET A 99 5.83 -5.04 -5.88
N ILE A 100 5.60 -4.05 -5.02
CA ILE A 100 6.49 -3.73 -3.91
C ILE A 100 5.69 -3.58 -2.61
N VAL A 101 6.30 -4.00 -1.49
CA VAL A 101 5.85 -3.56 -0.16
C VAL A 101 6.52 -2.22 0.15
N GLY A 102 5.72 -1.18 0.28
CA GLY A 102 6.20 0.18 0.57
C GLY A 102 6.52 0.40 2.05
N GLU A 103 5.87 -0.36 2.95
CA GLU A 103 6.15 -0.34 4.39
C GLU A 103 5.92 -1.69 5.03
N PHE A 104 6.89 -2.08 5.87
CA PHE A 104 6.79 -3.13 6.89
C PHE A 104 7.82 -2.86 7.99
N HIS A 105 7.60 -3.38 9.19
CA HIS A 105 8.62 -3.31 10.25
C HIS A 105 8.43 -4.39 11.32
N PHE A 106 9.45 -4.51 12.18
CA PHE A 106 9.44 -5.31 13.39
C PHE A 106 9.99 -4.47 14.54
N GLY A 107 9.22 -4.30 15.62
CA GLY A 107 9.67 -3.63 16.84
C GLY A 107 10.30 -4.61 17.82
N ALA A 108 11.45 -4.27 18.39
CA ALA A 108 12.14 -5.11 19.39
C ALA A 108 11.79 -4.68 20.82
N ILE A 109 11.26 -5.57 21.64
CA ILE A 109 10.81 -5.25 23.01
C ILE A 109 11.96 -4.93 23.98
N ASP A 110 13.20 -5.24 23.62
CA ASP A 110 14.40 -4.96 24.42
C ASP A 110 14.93 -3.51 24.26
N ARG A 111 14.23 -2.62 23.53
CA ARG A 111 14.69 -1.27 23.20
C ARG A 111 14.03 -0.13 23.98
N GLY A 112 13.01 -0.42 24.76
CA GLY A 112 12.41 0.54 25.71
C GLY A 112 11.41 1.54 25.12
N LEU A 113 11.15 1.51 23.81
CA LEU A 113 10.04 2.22 23.17
C LEU A 113 8.86 1.27 22.91
N ALA A 114 7.72 1.81 22.51
CA ALA A 114 6.58 0.98 22.14
C ALA A 114 6.95 0.02 21.01
N GLN A 115 6.44 -1.20 21.15
CA GLN A 115 6.68 -2.22 20.14
C GLN A 115 5.88 -1.95 18.91
N SER A 116 6.09 -1.55 17.93
CA SER A 116 5.39 -1.34 16.67
C SER A 116 4.22 -2.33 16.37
N LEU A 117 3.71 -2.33 15.17
CA LEU A 117 2.57 -3.17 14.76
C LEU A 117 2.88 -4.67 14.76
N TRP A 118 4.15 -5.03 14.60
CA TRP A 118 4.63 -6.41 14.71
C TRP A 118 5.89 -6.48 15.55
N GLN A 119 5.85 -7.21 16.65
CA GLN A 119 6.94 -7.26 17.61
C GLN A 119 7.78 -8.53 17.52
N VAL A 120 9.04 -8.40 17.93
CA VAL A 120 10.01 -9.47 18.15
C VAL A 120 10.68 -9.30 19.52
N ASP A 121 11.27 -10.35 20.06
CA ASP A 121 11.79 -10.33 21.44
C ASP A 121 13.08 -9.52 21.59
N SER A 122 13.84 -9.34 20.53
CA SER A 122 15.11 -8.62 20.57
C SER A 122 15.53 -8.01 19.24
N GLN A 123 16.50 -7.09 19.30
CA GLN A 123 17.13 -6.52 18.13
C GLN A 123 17.79 -7.59 17.21
N ALA A 124 18.32 -8.65 17.80
CA ALA A 124 18.89 -9.77 17.02
C ALA A 124 17.79 -10.51 16.24
N GLU A 125 16.64 -10.74 16.86
CA GLU A 125 15.50 -11.36 16.19
C GLU A 125 14.84 -10.47 15.16
N ARG A 126 14.93 -9.15 15.29
CA ARG A 126 14.50 -8.21 14.24
C ARG A 126 15.23 -8.51 12.92
N GLY A 127 16.55 -8.74 12.98
CA GLY A 127 17.33 -9.10 11.80
C GLY A 127 16.88 -10.43 11.17
N VAL A 128 16.52 -11.42 12.00
CA VAL A 128 15.98 -12.70 11.54
C VAL A 128 14.60 -12.52 10.90
N ALA A 129 13.71 -11.78 11.56
CA ALA A 129 12.37 -11.48 11.03
C ALA A 129 12.42 -10.68 9.73
N TYR A 130 13.28 -9.67 9.64
CA TYR A 130 13.53 -8.91 8.42
C TYR A 130 13.94 -9.82 7.27
N ARG A 131 14.96 -10.66 7.50
CA ARG A 131 15.42 -11.62 6.50
C ARG A 131 14.30 -12.58 6.06
N TYR A 132 13.58 -13.15 7.02
CA TYR A 132 12.46 -14.06 6.73
C TYR A 132 11.38 -13.37 5.89
N TYR A 133 11.03 -12.13 6.22
CA TYR A 133 10.07 -11.33 5.46
C TYR A 133 10.52 -11.15 4.01
N VAL A 134 11.72 -10.67 3.82
CA VAL A 134 12.28 -10.34 2.49
C VAL A 134 12.41 -11.60 1.63
N GLU A 135 12.96 -12.70 2.18
CA GLU A 135 13.10 -13.97 1.44
C GLU A 135 11.74 -14.53 0.99
N ASN A 136 10.71 -14.43 1.86
CA ASN A 136 9.35 -14.87 1.48
C ASN A 136 8.71 -13.93 0.44
N ALA A 137 8.89 -12.63 0.57
CA ALA A 137 8.37 -11.66 -0.41
C ALA A 137 8.98 -11.90 -1.79
N TYR A 138 10.30 -11.98 -1.89
CA TYR A 138 11.01 -12.21 -3.16
C TYR A 138 10.88 -13.62 -3.72
N SER A 139 10.26 -14.55 -2.99
CA SER A 139 9.88 -15.85 -3.56
C SER A 139 8.73 -15.76 -4.57
N HIS A 140 7.97 -14.67 -4.54
CA HIS A 140 6.89 -14.43 -5.50
C HIS A 140 7.42 -13.75 -6.78
N PRO A 141 7.10 -14.27 -7.99
CA PRO A 141 7.73 -13.85 -9.25
C PRO A 141 7.45 -12.38 -9.63
N ASN A 142 6.30 -11.82 -9.21
CA ASN A 142 5.97 -10.42 -9.49
C ASN A 142 6.54 -9.44 -8.46
N PHE A 143 7.23 -9.94 -7.44
CA PHE A 143 7.70 -9.10 -6.33
C PHE A 143 9.10 -8.54 -6.60
N ILE A 144 9.26 -7.22 -6.59
CA ILE A 144 10.51 -6.56 -6.98
C ILE A 144 11.12 -5.65 -5.91
N GLY A 145 10.44 -5.42 -4.79
CA GLY A 145 10.98 -4.50 -3.80
C GLY A 145 10.28 -4.52 -2.44
N THR A 146 11.04 -4.13 -1.40
CA THR A 146 10.56 -3.91 -0.04
C THR A 146 11.12 -2.62 0.53
N GLY A 147 10.29 -1.83 1.22
CA GLY A 147 10.67 -0.66 1.99
C GLY A 147 10.47 -0.88 3.47
N TYR A 148 11.53 -0.88 4.26
CA TYR A 148 11.44 -0.99 5.71
C TYR A 148 11.01 0.32 6.34
N PHE A 149 9.98 0.31 7.18
CA PHE A 149 9.49 1.48 7.87
C PHE A 149 9.78 1.37 9.38
N GLN A 150 10.77 2.05 9.94
CA GLN A 150 11.72 2.92 9.24
C GLN A 150 13.12 2.67 9.80
N TRP A 151 14.12 3.29 9.22
CA TRP A 151 15.53 3.07 9.58
C TRP A 151 15.92 3.56 10.97
N CYS A 152 15.21 4.57 11.49
CA CYS A 152 15.40 5.11 12.84
C CYS A 152 14.17 4.87 13.70
N ASP A 153 14.37 4.81 15.01
CA ASP A 153 13.25 4.85 15.95
C ASP A 153 12.45 6.15 15.80
N GLN A 154 11.18 6.09 16.11
CA GLN A 154 10.35 7.29 16.20
C GLN A 154 10.68 8.10 17.43
N ASP A 155 10.30 9.37 17.45
CA ASP A 155 10.53 10.26 18.57
C ASP A 155 9.84 9.73 19.84
N ILE A 156 10.54 9.74 20.98
CA ILE A 156 10.02 9.27 22.25
C ILE A 156 8.78 10.06 22.72
N THR A 157 8.66 11.32 22.30
CA THR A 157 7.49 12.17 22.57
C THR A 157 6.31 11.89 21.65
N GLY A 158 6.48 11.02 20.68
CA GLY A 158 5.49 10.64 19.68
C GLY A 158 5.45 11.56 18.47
N ARG A 159 4.97 11.01 17.37
CA ARG A 159 4.65 11.76 16.16
C ARG A 159 3.31 12.50 16.34
N PHE A 160 2.92 13.29 15.35
CA PHE A 160 1.63 14.00 15.32
C PHE A 160 0.40 13.09 15.44
N ASP A 161 0.53 11.82 15.06
CA ASP A 161 -0.49 10.76 15.16
C ASP A 161 -0.39 9.93 16.45
N GLY A 162 0.56 10.26 17.32
CA GLY A 162 0.79 9.61 18.62
C GLY A 162 1.71 8.39 18.58
N GLU A 163 2.21 7.97 17.42
CA GLU A 163 3.14 6.86 17.33
C GLU A 163 4.52 7.21 17.92
N ASN A 164 5.08 6.29 18.70
CA ASN A 164 6.43 6.37 19.26
C ASN A 164 7.12 5.01 19.22
N TYR A 165 7.11 4.37 18.05
CA TYR A 165 7.54 2.99 17.89
C TYR A 165 9.06 2.84 17.81
N ASN A 166 9.53 1.73 18.37
CA ASN A 166 10.85 1.20 18.06
C ASN A 166 10.82 0.55 16.67
N CYS A 167 11.42 1.20 15.71
CA CYS A 167 11.46 0.77 14.29
C CYS A 167 12.87 0.42 13.82
N GLY A 168 13.88 1.20 14.27
CA GLY A 168 15.27 1.15 13.85
C GLY A 168 16.16 0.12 14.51
#